data_15355dfdcf92183d5c239097e7b755a5
#
_entry.id   15355dfdcf92183d5c239097e7b755a5
#
_cell.length_a   1.000
_cell.length_b   1.000
_cell.length_c   1.000
_cell.angle_alpha   90.00
_cell.angle_beta   90.00
_cell.angle_gamma   90.00
#
_symmetry.space_group_name_H-M   'P 1'
#
loop_
_entity.id
_entity.type
_entity.pdbx_description
1 polymer ?
#
loop_
_entity_poly.entity_id
_entity_poly.type
_entity_poly.pdbx_seq_one_letter_code
_entity_poly.pdbx_strand_id
1 'polypeptide(L)'
;MKLIHVAVGGMIAAGLSFSAASAETIKLKASLTSAQEVPANDSKGKGSAEFTIDSATKEISWKITFEGLSGDAVAAHIHGPAAAGANAGVMVNVGMVSGLKSPMEGKGMVTDAQLADITAGKSYINVHTAANKGGEIRGQIAK
;
A
#
# COMPACT_ATOMS: atom_id res chain seq x y z
N MET A 1 -29.56 33.67 -65.41
CA MET A 1 -28.98 32.38 -64.90
C MET A 1 -28.27 32.71 -63.61
N LYS A 2 -28.82 32.32 -62.46
CA LYS A 2 -28.18 32.50 -61.12
C LYS A 2 -27.58 31.19 -60.72
N LEU A 3 -26.25 31.13 -60.53
CA LEU A 3 -25.56 29.97 -59.95
C LEU A 3 -25.74 29.96 -58.45
N ILE A 4 -26.27 28.89 -57.93
CA ILE A 4 -26.40 28.62 -56.49
C ILE A 4 -25.16 27.84 -56.08
N HIS A 5 -24.32 28.42 -55.20
CA HIS A 5 -23.20 27.73 -54.58
C HIS A 5 -23.73 26.99 -53.35
N VAL A 6 -23.66 25.67 -53.38
CA VAL A 6 -23.93 24.81 -52.22
C VAL A 6 -22.63 24.66 -51.48
N ALA A 7 -22.54 25.22 -50.27
CA ALA A 7 -21.44 25.00 -49.36
C ALA A 7 -21.63 23.65 -48.63
N VAL A 8 -20.79 22.68 -48.89
CA VAL A 8 -20.72 21.41 -48.13
C VAL A 8 -19.92 21.67 -46.86
N GLY A 9 -20.62 21.80 -45.76
CA GLY A 9 -20.00 21.89 -44.42
C GLY A 9 -19.45 20.52 -44.01
N GLY A 10 -18.13 20.39 -43.95
CA GLY A 10 -17.46 19.19 -43.43
C GLY A 10 -17.56 19.17 -41.89
N MET A 11 -18.23 18.15 -41.40
CA MET A 11 -18.34 17.85 -39.95
C MET A 11 -17.08 17.13 -39.51
N ILE A 12 -16.18 17.84 -38.80
CA ILE A 12 -14.99 17.21 -38.19
C ILE A 12 -15.45 16.52 -36.89
N ALA A 13 -15.56 15.21 -36.92
CA ALA A 13 -15.76 14.40 -35.72
C ALA A 13 -14.44 14.35 -34.95
N ALA A 14 -14.34 15.09 -33.84
CA ALA A 14 -13.23 14.97 -32.90
C ALA A 14 -13.37 13.64 -32.15
N GLY A 15 -12.59 12.63 -32.55
CA GLY A 15 -12.50 11.36 -31.85
C GLY A 15 -11.83 11.53 -30.50
N LEU A 16 -12.58 11.38 -29.42
CA LEU A 16 -12.03 11.27 -28.07
C LEU A 16 -11.33 9.91 -27.96
N SER A 17 -10.00 9.91 -28.06
CA SER A 17 -9.18 8.73 -27.77
C SER A 17 -9.14 8.54 -26.26
N PHE A 18 -9.91 7.59 -25.73
CA PHE A 18 -9.75 7.10 -24.36
C PHE A 18 -8.50 6.22 -24.36
N SER A 19 -7.41 6.75 -23.81
CA SER A 19 -6.25 5.94 -23.45
C SER A 19 -6.66 5.08 -22.24
N ALA A 20 -6.82 3.78 -22.45
CA ALA A 20 -6.98 2.84 -21.34
C ALA A 20 -5.68 2.88 -20.52
N ALA A 21 -5.77 3.24 -19.24
CA ALA A 21 -4.63 3.14 -18.35
C ALA A 21 -4.18 1.67 -18.33
N SER A 22 -2.94 1.41 -18.72
CA SER A 22 -2.36 0.06 -18.66
C SER A 22 -2.25 -0.36 -17.20
N ALA A 23 -2.69 -1.58 -16.89
CA ALA A 23 -2.45 -2.18 -15.59
C ALA A 23 -0.95 -2.25 -15.32
N GLU A 24 -0.50 -1.66 -14.21
CA GLU A 24 0.88 -1.69 -13.76
C GLU A 24 1.00 -2.53 -12.50
N THR A 25 2.00 -3.42 -12.47
CA THR A 25 2.38 -4.16 -11.27
C THR A 25 3.44 -3.37 -10.51
N ILE A 26 3.07 -2.88 -9.34
CA ILE A 26 3.95 -2.08 -8.48
C ILE A 26 4.49 -2.97 -7.37
N LYS A 27 5.82 -3.06 -7.25
CA LYS A 27 6.50 -3.81 -6.19
C LYS A 27 7.08 -2.86 -5.18
N LEU A 28 6.80 -3.13 -3.90
CA LEU A 28 7.26 -2.34 -2.76
C LEU A 28 7.80 -3.28 -1.68
N LYS A 29 8.59 -2.74 -0.77
CA LYS A 29 9.19 -3.49 0.34
C LYS A 29 9.26 -2.66 1.61
N ALA A 30 9.46 -3.33 2.73
CA ALA A 30 9.74 -2.69 4.01
C ALA A 30 10.71 -3.55 4.82
N SER A 31 11.59 -2.91 5.55
CA SER A 31 12.44 -3.52 6.59
C SER A 31 11.89 -3.12 7.94
N LEU A 32 11.49 -4.07 8.78
CA LEU A 32 10.82 -3.80 10.04
C LEU A 32 11.82 -3.89 11.20
N THR A 33 11.87 -2.85 12.01
CA THR A 33 12.68 -2.78 13.24
C THR A 33 11.94 -2.05 14.34
N SER A 34 12.33 -2.29 15.58
CA SER A 34 11.80 -1.58 16.76
C SER A 34 12.20 -0.10 16.78
N ALA A 35 13.34 0.25 16.18
CA ALA A 35 13.83 1.62 16.10
C ALA A 35 12.97 2.52 15.19
N GLN A 36 12.22 1.93 14.27
CA GLN A 36 11.29 2.68 13.40
C GLN A 36 9.92 2.91 14.04
N GLU A 37 9.60 2.27 15.17
CA GLU A 37 8.37 2.54 15.90
C GLU A 37 8.35 3.96 16.50
N VAL A 38 7.16 4.49 16.75
CA VAL A 38 6.96 5.83 17.31
C VAL A 38 5.98 5.74 18.49
N PRO A 39 6.50 5.80 19.71
CA PRO A 39 7.91 5.87 20.10
C PRO A 39 8.67 4.56 19.81
N ALA A 40 9.98 4.67 19.58
CA ALA A 40 10.85 3.50 19.44
C ALA A 40 10.87 2.67 20.74
N ASN A 41 11.14 1.36 20.61
CA ASN A 41 11.29 0.46 21.76
C ASN A 41 12.58 -0.38 21.65
N ASP A 42 12.89 -1.14 22.69
CA ASP A 42 14.15 -1.89 22.82
C ASP A 42 14.06 -3.34 22.33
N SER A 43 12.97 -3.73 21.65
CA SER A 43 12.80 -5.06 21.12
C SER A 43 13.93 -5.42 20.16
N LYS A 44 14.32 -6.69 20.18
CA LYS A 44 15.26 -7.29 19.23
C LYS A 44 14.55 -7.88 18.01
N GLY A 45 13.23 -7.76 17.96
CA GLY A 45 12.42 -8.17 16.84
C GLY A 45 12.82 -7.48 15.54
N LYS A 46 12.77 -8.20 14.46
CA LYS A 46 13.02 -7.68 13.11
C LYS A 46 12.17 -8.42 12.09
N GLY A 47 11.98 -7.81 10.95
CA GLY A 47 11.19 -8.41 9.88
C GLY A 47 11.47 -7.78 8.54
N SER A 48 10.87 -8.37 7.52
CA SER A 48 10.85 -7.85 6.16
C SER A 48 9.47 -8.06 5.56
N ALA A 49 9.08 -7.17 4.67
CA ALA A 49 7.82 -7.26 3.96
C ALA A 49 8.02 -6.97 2.49
N GLU A 50 7.33 -7.73 1.66
CA GLU A 50 7.22 -7.52 0.22
C GLU A 50 5.75 -7.30 -0.11
N PHE A 51 5.47 -6.32 -0.96
CA PHE A 51 4.14 -5.99 -1.41
C PHE A 51 4.10 -5.94 -2.94
N THR A 52 3.00 -6.41 -3.50
CA THR A 52 2.71 -6.27 -4.93
C THR A 52 1.33 -5.67 -5.08
N ILE A 53 1.22 -4.60 -5.86
CA ILE A 53 -0.05 -3.92 -6.13
C ILE A 53 -0.36 -3.98 -7.62
N ASP A 54 -1.57 -4.37 -7.96
CA ASP A 54 -2.15 -4.20 -9.28
C ASP A 54 -2.87 -2.85 -9.32
N SER A 55 -2.37 -1.91 -10.12
CA SER A 55 -2.90 -0.54 -10.18
C SER A 55 -4.28 -0.47 -10.82
N ALA A 56 -4.67 -1.43 -11.65
CA ALA A 56 -5.98 -1.46 -12.31
C ALA A 56 -7.06 -2.00 -11.37
N THR A 57 -6.78 -3.10 -10.66
CA THR A 57 -7.72 -3.72 -9.73
C THR A 57 -7.66 -3.13 -8.33
N LYS A 58 -6.56 -2.47 -7.97
CA LYS A 58 -6.25 -1.97 -6.61
C LYS A 58 -6.12 -3.10 -5.58
N GLU A 59 -5.80 -4.30 -6.04
CA GLU A 59 -5.45 -5.41 -5.16
C GLU A 59 -4.01 -5.25 -4.69
N ILE A 60 -3.80 -5.29 -3.37
CA ILE A 60 -2.49 -5.38 -2.74
C ILE A 60 -2.30 -6.78 -2.18
N SER A 61 -1.19 -7.43 -2.48
CA SER A 61 -0.77 -8.68 -1.88
C SER A 61 0.51 -8.46 -1.08
N TRP A 62 0.72 -9.28 -0.06
CA TRP A 62 1.87 -9.17 0.84
C TRP A 62 2.43 -10.52 1.25
N LYS A 63 3.73 -10.48 1.54
CA LYS A 63 4.45 -11.50 2.29
C LYS A 63 5.30 -10.82 3.35
N ILE A 64 5.02 -11.10 4.61
CA ILE A 64 5.68 -10.47 5.75
C ILE A 64 6.30 -11.57 6.61
N THR A 65 7.60 -11.48 6.84
CA THR A 65 8.35 -12.37 7.71
C THR A 65 8.89 -11.61 8.90
N PHE A 66 8.91 -12.22 10.06
CA PHE A 66 9.47 -11.61 11.27
C PHE A 66 9.98 -12.69 12.21
N GLU A 67 10.90 -12.29 13.08
CA GLU A 67 11.50 -13.14 14.12
C GLU A 67 11.91 -12.29 15.33
N GLY A 68 12.16 -12.95 16.45
CA GLY A 68 12.73 -12.32 17.65
C GLY A 68 11.79 -11.36 18.36
N LEU A 69 10.47 -11.46 18.16
CA LEU A 69 9.50 -10.70 18.92
C LEU A 69 9.51 -11.08 20.39
N SER A 70 9.08 -10.18 21.26
CA SER A 70 8.98 -10.40 22.72
C SER A 70 7.90 -11.41 23.12
N GLY A 71 7.03 -11.77 22.21
CA GLY A 71 5.94 -12.73 22.36
C GLY A 71 5.20 -12.91 21.05
N ASP A 72 4.08 -13.62 21.10
CA ASP A 72 3.24 -13.82 19.93
C ASP A 72 2.72 -12.48 19.36
N ALA A 73 2.68 -12.38 18.04
CA ALA A 73 2.01 -11.25 17.39
C ALA A 73 0.52 -11.28 17.72
N VAL A 74 -0.02 -10.14 18.09
CA VAL A 74 -1.46 -9.99 18.43
C VAL A 74 -2.22 -9.16 17.40
N ALA A 75 -1.51 -8.39 16.56
CA ALA A 75 -2.06 -7.64 15.43
C ALA A 75 -0.96 -7.30 14.43
N ALA A 76 -1.35 -7.04 13.19
CA ALA A 76 -0.47 -6.49 12.16
C ALA A 76 -1.29 -5.64 11.18
N HIS A 77 -0.81 -4.43 10.87
CA HIS A 77 -1.54 -3.46 10.07
C HIS A 77 -0.63 -2.68 9.11
N ILE A 78 -1.17 -2.32 7.96
CA ILE A 78 -0.65 -1.21 7.16
C ILE A 78 -1.36 0.05 7.61
N HIS A 79 -0.60 1.09 7.89
CA HIS A 79 -1.04 2.41 8.33
C HIS A 79 -0.65 3.51 7.34
N GLY A 80 -1.40 4.58 7.33
CA GLY A 80 -1.12 5.80 6.54
C GLY A 80 -2.32 6.75 6.48
N PRO A 81 -2.12 7.94 5.86
CA PRO A 81 -0.86 8.45 5.35
C PRO A 81 0.08 8.96 6.45
N ALA A 82 1.33 8.57 6.41
CA ALA A 82 2.37 9.10 7.29
C ALA A 82 3.77 8.94 6.67
N ALA A 83 4.60 9.94 6.82
CA ALA A 83 6.04 9.82 6.60
C ALA A 83 6.70 9.01 7.71
N ALA A 84 7.95 8.57 7.52
CA ALA A 84 8.73 7.96 8.58
C ALA A 84 8.81 8.88 9.80
N GLY A 85 8.66 8.31 11.01
CA GLY A 85 8.66 9.06 12.26
C GLY A 85 7.30 9.66 12.67
N ALA A 86 6.24 9.43 11.91
CA ALA A 86 4.87 9.85 12.24
C ALA A 86 3.92 8.65 12.33
N ASN A 87 2.90 8.73 13.19
CA ASN A 87 1.85 7.72 13.32
C ASN A 87 0.63 8.10 12.47
N ALA A 88 -0.10 7.08 12.01
CA ALA A 88 -1.34 7.24 11.27
C ALA A 88 -2.34 6.11 11.59
N GLY A 89 -3.58 6.28 11.12
CA GLY A 89 -4.63 5.27 11.25
C GLY A 89 -4.40 4.03 10.40
N VAL A 90 -5.17 2.98 10.67
CA VAL A 90 -5.12 1.71 9.93
C VAL A 90 -5.72 1.88 8.53
N MET A 91 -4.98 1.45 7.52
CA MET A 91 -5.45 1.32 6.13
C MET A 91 -5.88 -0.11 5.81
N VAL A 92 -5.08 -1.10 6.20
CA VAL A 92 -5.32 -2.52 5.93
C VAL A 92 -5.02 -3.34 7.19
N ASN A 93 -5.98 -4.15 7.61
CA ASN A 93 -5.77 -5.09 8.71
C ASN A 93 -5.19 -6.40 8.17
N VAL A 94 -3.88 -6.47 8.12
CA VAL A 94 -3.11 -7.61 7.59
C VAL A 94 -3.33 -8.87 8.43
N GLY A 95 -3.28 -8.73 9.74
CA GLY A 95 -3.40 -9.86 10.66
C GLY A 95 -4.75 -10.58 10.60
N MET A 96 -5.83 -9.86 10.30
CA MET A 96 -7.16 -10.48 10.11
C MET A 96 -7.22 -11.37 8.86
N VAL A 97 -6.46 -11.03 7.82
CA VAL A 97 -6.50 -11.75 6.53
C VAL A 97 -5.55 -12.94 6.54
N SER A 98 -4.32 -12.73 6.98
CA SER A 98 -3.23 -13.73 6.87
C SER A 98 -2.98 -14.53 8.14
N GLY A 99 -3.67 -14.19 9.23
CA GLY A 99 -3.26 -14.67 10.56
C GLY A 99 -2.02 -13.94 11.06
N LEU A 100 -1.48 -14.38 12.20
CA LEU A 100 -0.46 -13.66 12.95
C LEU A 100 0.85 -14.44 13.11
N LYS A 101 1.03 -15.52 12.35
CA LYS A 101 2.27 -16.30 12.32
C LYS A 101 3.12 -15.95 11.11
N SER A 102 4.44 -15.86 11.32
CA SER A 102 5.41 -15.66 10.23
C SER A 102 5.63 -16.97 9.43
N PRO A 103 5.57 -16.92 8.09
CA PRO A 103 5.26 -15.78 7.25
C PRO A 103 3.75 -15.46 7.22
N MET A 104 3.41 -14.17 7.22
CA MET A 104 2.04 -13.70 6.95
C MET A 104 1.89 -13.46 5.45
N GLU A 105 1.00 -14.18 4.80
CA GLU A 105 0.73 -14.03 3.37
C GLU A 105 -0.77 -13.81 3.14
N GLY A 106 -1.11 -12.83 2.32
CA GLY A 106 -2.49 -12.51 2.02
C GLY A 106 -2.62 -11.40 0.98
N LYS A 107 -3.86 -11.01 0.76
CA LYS A 107 -4.20 -9.92 -0.15
C LYS A 107 -5.46 -9.20 0.29
N GLY A 108 -5.60 -7.98 -0.17
CA GLY A 108 -6.74 -7.13 0.11
C GLY A 108 -6.91 -6.07 -0.95
N MET A 109 -7.95 -5.25 -0.79
CA MET A 109 -8.23 -4.14 -1.69
C MET A 109 -7.88 -2.82 -1.00
N VAL A 110 -7.37 -1.86 -1.77
CA VAL A 110 -7.13 -0.50 -1.33
C VAL A 110 -7.96 0.48 -2.14
N THR A 111 -8.24 1.64 -1.57
CA THR A 111 -8.88 2.75 -2.30
C THR A 111 -7.88 3.47 -3.19
N ASP A 112 -8.35 4.33 -4.12
CA ASP A 112 -7.46 5.16 -4.95
C ASP A 112 -6.56 6.06 -4.09
N ALA A 113 -7.10 6.64 -3.01
CA ALA A 113 -6.32 7.47 -2.09
C ALA A 113 -5.26 6.65 -1.34
N GLN A 114 -5.60 5.45 -0.85
CA GLN A 114 -4.65 4.56 -0.20
C GLN A 114 -3.55 4.08 -1.16
N LEU A 115 -3.92 3.75 -2.40
CA LEU A 115 -2.95 3.38 -3.44
C LEU A 115 -1.96 4.51 -3.68
N ALA A 116 -2.44 5.76 -3.81
CA ALA A 116 -1.60 6.93 -4.00
C ALA A 116 -0.64 7.14 -2.81
N ASP A 117 -1.13 7.02 -1.58
CA ASP A 117 -0.31 7.17 -0.37
C ASP A 117 0.74 6.06 -0.24
N ILE A 118 0.37 4.81 -0.49
CA ILE A 118 1.29 3.66 -0.43
C ILE A 118 2.39 3.80 -1.48
N THR A 119 2.04 4.13 -2.71
CA THR A 119 3.02 4.28 -3.80
C THR A 119 3.89 5.52 -3.66
N ALA A 120 3.42 6.54 -2.94
CA ALA A 120 4.21 7.72 -2.58
C ALA A 120 5.15 7.52 -1.38
N GLY A 121 5.18 6.31 -0.78
CA GLY A 121 5.99 6.02 0.40
C GLY A 121 5.43 6.61 1.70
N LYS A 122 4.13 6.92 1.73
CA LYS A 122 3.43 7.49 2.89
C LYS A 122 2.64 6.43 3.67
N SER A 123 3.18 5.23 3.78
CA SER A 123 2.58 4.16 4.56
C SER A 123 3.65 3.31 5.24
N TYR A 124 3.26 2.64 6.29
CA TYR A 124 4.12 1.72 7.01
C TYR A 124 3.36 0.46 7.41
N ILE A 125 4.08 -0.65 7.53
CA ILE A 125 3.61 -1.88 8.14
C ILE A 125 4.16 -1.99 9.56
N ASN A 126 3.34 -2.41 10.52
CA ASN A 126 3.83 -2.79 11.83
C ASN A 126 3.19 -4.07 12.36
N VAL A 127 3.89 -4.71 13.30
CA VAL A 127 3.47 -5.90 14.02
C VAL A 127 3.44 -5.58 15.51
N HIS A 128 2.33 -5.91 16.16
CA HIS A 128 2.09 -5.65 17.57
C HIS A 128 2.19 -6.93 18.39
N THR A 129 2.63 -6.79 19.65
CA THR A 129 2.62 -7.85 20.66
C THR A 129 1.92 -7.39 21.93
N ALA A 130 1.68 -8.30 22.86
CA ALA A 130 1.07 -7.95 24.14
C ALA A 130 1.95 -6.96 24.95
N ALA A 131 3.28 -7.08 24.83
CA ALA A 131 4.23 -6.16 25.49
C ALA A 131 4.31 -4.81 24.79
N ASN A 132 4.10 -4.76 23.47
CA ASN A 132 4.20 -3.56 22.64
C ASN A 132 2.91 -3.37 21.85
N LYS A 133 1.86 -2.96 22.54
CA LYS A 133 0.51 -2.82 21.96
C LYS A 133 0.41 -1.73 20.89
N GLY A 134 1.26 -0.72 20.95
CA GLY A 134 1.38 0.35 19.94
C GLY A 134 2.15 -0.07 18.69
N GLY A 135 2.85 -1.18 18.74
CA GLY A 135 3.71 -1.76 17.69
C GLY A 135 5.06 -2.16 18.27
N GLU A 136 5.55 -3.33 17.92
CA GLU A 136 6.85 -3.81 18.33
C GLU A 136 7.92 -3.60 17.27
N ILE A 137 7.58 -3.87 16.02
CA ILE A 137 8.44 -3.63 14.87
C ILE A 137 7.64 -2.96 13.75
N ARG A 138 8.29 -2.01 13.06
CA ARG A 138 7.71 -1.19 12.02
C ARG A 138 8.67 -0.99 10.87
N GLY A 139 8.14 -0.88 9.65
CA GLY A 139 8.91 -0.52 8.47
C GLY A 139 8.13 0.38 7.52
N GLN A 140 8.75 1.46 7.05
CA GLN A 140 8.17 2.30 6.00
C GLN A 140 8.13 1.51 4.69
N ILE A 141 7.00 1.56 3.99
CA ILE A 141 6.79 0.87 2.71
C ILE A 141 7.30 1.78 1.59
N ALA A 142 8.21 1.27 0.76
CA ALA A 142 8.84 2.02 -0.33
C ALA A 142 9.24 1.10 -1.50
N LYS A 143 9.62 1.70 -2.63
CA LYS A 143 10.20 1.01 -3.81
C LYS A 143 11.57 0.44 -3.53
#